data_dd8bce639681f90ad8ce1c56ac5cd6e8
#
_entry.id   dd8bce639681f90ad8ce1c56ac5cd6e8
#
_cell.length_a   1.000
_cell.length_b   1.000
_cell.length_c   1.000
_cell.angle_alpha   90.00
_cell.angle_beta   90.00
_cell.angle_gamma   90.00
#
_symmetry.space_group_name_H-M   'P 1'
#
loop_
_entity.id
_entity.type
_entity.pdbx_description
1 polymer ?
#
loop_
_entity_poly.entity_id
_entity_poly.type
_entity_poly.pdbx_seq_one_letter_code
_entity_poly.pdbx_strand_id
1 'polypeptide(L)'
;GLAFNTPAEQRMFRSWGADLCGMTTLPEAILAREAGLCYAHICMPTDCVGKPIESDTFQGLLKKGTADFRQIITLAVERLADERDCPCAHALDHAILAKQ
;
A
#
# COMPACT_ATOMS: atom_id res chain seq x y z
N GLY A 1 5.01 6.67 5.83
CA GLY A 1 5.64 6.38 7.12
C GLY A 1 4.63 6.15 8.23
N LEU A 2 5.10 5.86 9.43
CA LEU A 2 4.26 5.56 10.61
C LEU A 2 3.71 6.82 11.32
N ALA A 3 3.78 7.99 10.69
CA ALA A 3 3.34 9.25 11.25
C ALA A 3 2.50 10.04 10.23
N PHE A 4 1.74 10.99 10.73
CA PHE A 4 1.07 11.96 9.87
C PHE A 4 2.11 12.86 9.19
N ASN A 5 1.96 13.05 7.90
CA ASN A 5 2.87 13.87 7.12
C ASN A 5 2.59 15.35 7.33
N THR A 6 3.66 16.13 7.45
CA THR A 6 3.56 17.59 7.44
C THR A 6 3.16 18.10 6.05
N PRO A 7 2.62 19.32 5.94
CA PRO A 7 2.33 19.91 4.63
C PRO A 7 3.57 20.05 3.71
N ALA A 8 4.76 20.19 4.29
CA ALA A 8 6.00 20.22 3.52
C ALA A 8 6.34 18.87 2.91
N GLU A 9 6.25 17.79 3.72
CA GLU A 9 6.45 16.41 3.24
C GLU A 9 5.42 16.04 2.16
N GLN A 10 4.17 16.41 2.33
CA GLN A 10 3.12 16.17 1.33
C GLN A 10 3.44 16.85 0.00
N ARG A 11 3.95 18.09 0.01
CA ARG A 11 4.40 18.76 -1.22
C ARG A 11 5.59 18.05 -1.86
N MET A 12 6.53 17.61 -1.05
CA MET A 12 7.70 16.85 -1.50
C MET A 12 7.28 15.53 -2.17
N PHE A 13 6.43 14.73 -1.52
CA PHE A 13 5.94 13.47 -2.11
C PHE A 13 5.19 13.70 -3.42
N ARG A 14 4.37 14.74 -3.46
CA ARG A 14 3.68 15.11 -4.71
C ARG A 14 4.65 15.48 -5.83
N SER A 15 5.73 16.20 -5.52
CA SER A 15 6.76 16.54 -6.52
C SER A 15 7.51 15.31 -7.04
N TRP A 16 7.51 14.22 -6.28
CA TRP A 16 8.05 12.92 -6.69
C TRP A 16 7.04 12.06 -7.47
N GLY A 17 5.85 12.55 -7.70
CA GLY A 17 4.79 11.84 -8.40
C GLY A 17 3.96 10.90 -7.54
N ALA A 18 3.99 11.05 -6.21
CA ALA A 18 3.13 10.27 -5.34
C ALA A 18 1.66 10.76 -5.41
N ASP A 19 0.75 9.84 -5.67
CA ASP A 19 -0.69 10.10 -5.73
C ASP A 19 -1.37 9.94 -4.36
N LEU A 20 -0.86 9.00 -3.54
CA LEU A 20 -1.42 8.64 -2.24
C LEU A 20 -0.33 8.63 -1.16
N CYS A 21 -0.70 9.00 0.05
CA CYS A 21 0.12 8.84 1.23
C CYS A 21 -0.54 7.85 2.19
N GLY A 22 0.23 6.87 2.67
CA GLY A 22 -0.24 5.87 3.63
C GLY A 22 0.74 5.68 4.78
N MET A 23 0.25 5.06 5.86
CA MET A 23 1.05 4.86 7.08
C MET A 23 1.63 3.45 7.19
N THR A 24 1.10 2.47 6.46
CA THR A 24 1.38 1.04 6.68
C THR A 24 2.14 0.36 5.53
N THR A 25 2.04 0.89 4.33
CA THR A 25 2.59 0.26 3.10
C THR A 25 4.11 0.05 3.15
N LEU A 26 4.86 1.00 3.70
CA LEU A 26 6.32 0.97 3.62
C LEU A 26 6.95 -0.27 4.27
N PRO A 27 6.65 -0.63 5.53
CA PRO A 27 7.22 -1.85 6.12
C PRO A 27 6.79 -3.13 5.38
N GLU A 28 5.53 -3.22 4.99
CA GLU A 28 5.00 -4.40 4.28
C GLU A 28 5.64 -4.57 2.90
N ALA A 29 5.78 -3.51 2.14
CA ALA A 29 6.39 -3.54 0.81
C ALA A 29 7.89 -3.95 0.86
N ILE A 30 8.63 -3.47 1.87
CA ILE A 30 10.03 -3.85 2.09
C ILE A 30 10.11 -5.34 2.42
N LEU A 31 9.34 -5.81 3.39
CA LEU A 31 9.37 -7.20 3.83
C LEU A 31 8.91 -8.16 2.73
N ALA A 32 7.88 -7.78 1.96
CA ALA A 32 7.43 -8.56 0.81
C ALA A 32 8.54 -8.69 -0.25
N ARG A 33 9.27 -7.61 -0.52
CA ARG A 33 10.39 -7.63 -1.45
C ARG A 33 11.54 -8.51 -0.95
N GLU A 34 11.89 -8.43 0.32
CA GLU A 34 12.92 -9.28 0.94
C GLU A 34 12.53 -10.76 0.92
N ALA A 35 11.25 -11.05 1.06
CA ALA A 35 10.71 -12.40 1.00
C ALA A 35 10.44 -12.91 -0.43
N GLY A 36 10.72 -12.13 -1.47
CA GLY A 36 10.43 -12.49 -2.86
C GLY A 36 8.93 -12.64 -3.15
N LEU A 37 8.08 -11.94 -2.40
CA LEU A 37 6.63 -11.97 -2.55
C LEU A 37 6.15 -10.91 -3.52
N CYS A 38 5.09 -11.22 -4.27
CA CYS A 38 4.32 -10.21 -4.97
C CYS A 38 3.53 -9.39 -3.93
N TYR A 39 3.52 -8.08 -4.09
CA TYR A 39 2.81 -7.18 -3.20
C TYR A 39 1.95 -6.21 -4.00
N ALA A 40 0.71 -6.09 -3.62
CA ALA A 40 -0.21 -5.09 -4.14
C ALA A 40 -0.91 -4.40 -2.96
N HIS A 41 -1.20 -3.13 -3.11
CA HIS A 41 -1.84 -2.32 -2.08
C HIS A 41 -3.20 -1.81 -2.58
N ILE A 42 -4.23 -2.04 -1.79
CA ILE A 42 -5.56 -1.48 -2.01
C ILE A 42 -5.76 -0.37 -0.99
N CYS A 43 -5.98 0.84 -1.48
CA CYS A 43 -6.16 2.02 -0.63
C CYS A 43 -7.60 2.50 -0.64
N MET A 44 -8.05 2.95 0.52
CA MET A 44 -9.27 3.73 0.65
C MET A 44 -8.87 5.16 1.06
N PRO A 45 -9.02 6.14 0.17
CA PRO A 45 -8.77 7.53 0.55
C PRO A 45 -9.76 7.95 1.63
N THR A 46 -9.25 8.44 2.75
CA THR A 46 -10.05 8.90 3.90
C THR A 46 -10.10 10.41 3.99
N ASP A 47 -9.10 11.07 3.46
CA ASP A 47 -8.97 12.52 3.47
C ASP A 47 -8.18 13.02 2.25
N CYS A 48 -8.22 14.31 2.03
CA CYS A 48 -7.42 15.00 1.02
C CYS A 48 -6.54 16.05 1.68
N VAL A 49 -5.35 16.23 1.14
CA VAL A 49 -4.42 17.28 1.60
C VAL A 49 -5.10 18.64 1.66
N GLY A 50 -5.04 19.27 2.83
CA GLY A 50 -5.62 20.60 3.06
C GLY A 50 -7.15 20.64 3.26
N LYS A 51 -7.80 19.48 3.30
CA LYS A 51 -9.24 19.39 3.61
C LYS A 51 -9.41 18.42 4.79
N PRO A 52 -9.57 18.94 6.01
CA PRO A 52 -9.86 18.09 7.15
C PRO A 52 -11.18 17.36 6.95
N ILE A 53 -11.22 16.12 7.36
CA ILE A 53 -12.43 15.32 7.33
C ILE A 53 -13.11 15.36 8.70
N GLU A 54 -14.43 15.48 8.73
CA GLU A 54 -15.20 15.38 9.96
C GLU A 54 -15.26 13.93 10.45
N SER A 55 -15.26 13.74 11.79
CA SER A 55 -15.25 12.44 12.44
C SER A 55 -16.35 11.50 11.95
N ASP A 56 -17.57 12.00 11.81
CA ASP A 56 -18.71 11.18 11.41
C ASP A 56 -18.60 10.73 9.95
N THR A 57 -18.12 11.62 9.08
CA THR A 57 -17.82 11.31 7.68
C THR A 57 -16.74 10.23 7.59
N PHE A 58 -15.67 10.36 8.38
CA PHE A 58 -14.60 9.38 8.46
C PHE A 58 -15.10 8.00 8.89
N GLN A 59 -15.90 7.92 9.96
CA GLN A 59 -16.47 6.66 10.44
C GLN A 59 -17.41 6.01 9.40
N GLY A 60 -18.21 6.82 8.71
CA GLY A 60 -19.07 6.36 7.62
C GLY A 60 -18.27 5.75 6.47
N LEU A 61 -17.19 6.41 6.06
CA LEU A 61 -16.28 5.92 5.03
C LEU A 61 -15.61 4.61 5.44
N LEU A 62 -15.12 4.51 6.68
CA LEU A 62 -14.50 3.28 7.18
C LEU A 62 -15.49 2.10 7.17
N LYS A 63 -16.70 2.32 7.64
CA LYS A 63 -17.73 1.26 7.69
C LYS A 63 -18.07 0.75 6.28
N LYS A 64 -18.31 1.65 5.34
CA LYS A 64 -18.59 1.30 3.94
C LYS A 64 -17.37 0.64 3.29
N GLY A 65 -16.21 1.25 3.40
CA GLY A 65 -14.97 0.76 2.78
C GLY A 65 -14.57 -0.62 3.28
N THR A 66 -14.83 -0.95 4.56
CA THR A 66 -14.55 -2.30 5.08
C THR A 66 -15.38 -3.36 4.37
N ALA A 67 -16.64 -3.09 4.05
CA ALA A 67 -17.49 -4.01 3.31
C ALA A 67 -16.99 -4.17 1.86
N ASP A 68 -16.70 -3.05 1.20
CA ASP A 68 -16.18 -3.02 -0.16
C ASP A 68 -14.82 -3.76 -0.25
N PHE A 69 -13.93 -3.56 0.72
CA PHE A 69 -12.63 -4.26 0.76
C PHE A 69 -12.77 -5.76 0.92
N ARG A 70 -13.67 -6.23 1.78
CA ARG A 70 -13.92 -7.67 1.89
C ARG A 70 -14.31 -8.27 0.56
N GLN A 71 -15.21 -7.63 -0.16
CA GLN A 71 -15.65 -8.10 -1.47
C GLN A 71 -14.52 -8.08 -2.50
N ILE A 72 -13.74 -6.99 -2.55
CA ILE A 72 -12.60 -6.86 -3.47
C ILE A 72 -11.57 -7.93 -3.19
N ILE A 73 -11.19 -8.15 -1.91
CA ILE A 73 -10.19 -9.14 -1.53
C ILE A 73 -10.67 -10.55 -1.87
N THR A 74 -11.92 -10.89 -1.57
CA THR A 74 -12.50 -12.19 -1.91
C THR A 74 -12.41 -12.44 -3.41
N LEU A 75 -12.87 -11.50 -4.22
CA LEU A 75 -12.82 -11.61 -5.69
C LEU A 75 -11.38 -11.65 -6.22
N ALA A 76 -10.46 -10.92 -5.60
CA ALA A 76 -9.05 -10.94 -6.00
C ALA A 76 -8.42 -12.31 -5.73
N VAL A 77 -8.64 -12.87 -4.53
CA VAL A 77 -8.12 -14.20 -4.17
C VAL A 77 -8.66 -15.30 -5.09
N GLU A 78 -9.95 -15.26 -5.43
CA GLU A 78 -10.57 -16.20 -6.35
C GLU A 78 -10.00 -16.15 -7.77
N ARG A 79 -9.38 -15.03 -8.15
CA ARG A 79 -8.85 -14.78 -9.50
C ARG A 79 -7.34 -14.78 -9.58
N LEU A 80 -6.65 -14.94 -8.45
CA LEU A 80 -5.20 -15.07 -8.45
C LEU A 80 -4.81 -16.38 -9.15
N ALA A 81 -3.89 -16.27 -10.11
CA ALA A 81 -3.29 -17.43 -10.72
C ALA A 81 -2.28 -18.07 -9.77
N ASP A 82 -2.18 -19.40 -9.83
CA ASP A 82 -1.18 -20.15 -9.05
C ASP A 82 0.24 -19.88 -9.56
N GLU A 83 0.38 -19.61 -10.86
CA GLU A 83 1.65 -19.27 -11.49
C GLU A 83 1.89 -17.77 -11.52
N ARG A 84 3.16 -17.39 -11.37
CA ARG A 84 3.63 -16.00 -11.41
C ARG A 84 4.50 -15.79 -12.63
N ASP A 85 4.22 -14.75 -13.40
CA ASP A 85 5.00 -14.30 -14.56
C ASP A 85 5.84 -13.04 -14.28
N CYS A 86 6.00 -12.69 -13.01
CA CYS A 86 6.72 -11.49 -12.57
C CYS A 86 8.08 -11.82 -11.96
N PRO A 87 9.04 -10.87 -11.94
CA PRO A 87 10.38 -11.09 -11.39
C PRO A 87 10.46 -11.01 -9.85
N CYS A 88 9.34 -10.95 -9.11
CA CYS A 88 9.35 -10.72 -7.66
C CYS A 88 10.13 -11.78 -6.88
N ALA A 89 10.05 -13.05 -7.28
CA ALA A 89 10.80 -14.14 -6.64
C ALA A 89 12.33 -13.99 -6.78
N HIS A 90 12.78 -13.26 -7.77
CA HIS A 90 14.20 -13.03 -8.10
C HIS A 90 14.66 -11.60 -7.75
N ALA A 91 13.87 -10.88 -6.95
CA ALA A 91 14.12 -9.48 -6.67
C ALA A 91 15.46 -9.22 -5.96
N LEU A 92 16.00 -10.21 -5.25
CA LEU A 92 17.24 -10.13 -4.48
C LEU A 92 18.38 -10.98 -5.01
N ASP A 93 18.25 -11.62 -6.17
CA ASP A 93 19.27 -12.53 -6.71
C ASP A 93 20.65 -11.87 -6.83
N HIS A 94 20.68 -10.56 -7.06
CA HIS A 94 21.91 -9.76 -7.17
C HIS A 94 22.25 -8.95 -5.90
N ALA A 95 21.42 -9.03 -4.86
CA ALA A 95 21.62 -8.29 -3.62
C ALA A 95 22.38 -9.11 -2.56
N ILE A 96 22.51 -10.41 -2.76
CA ILE A 96 23.20 -11.32 -1.83
C ILE A 96 24.70 -11.25 -2.11
N LEU A 97 25.45 -10.59 -1.22
CA LEU A 97 26.90 -10.37 -1.37
C LEU A 97 27.76 -11.57 -0.94
N ALA A 98 27.19 -12.54 -0.22
CA ALA A 98 27.88 -13.76 0.18
C ALA A 98 26.91 -14.94 0.21
N LYS A 99 27.24 -15.99 -0.51
CA LYS A 99 26.66 -17.33 -0.23
C LYS A 99 27.48 -17.90 0.94
N GLN A 100 26.85 -18.06 2.09
CA GLN A 100 27.42 -18.86 3.18
C GLN A 100 27.38 -20.34 2.79
#